data_9c9e8f121db6dbeee177f5589070d659
#
_entry.id   9c9e8f121db6dbeee177f5589070d659
#
_cell.length_a   1.000
_cell.length_b   1.000
_cell.length_c   1.000
_cell.angle_alpha   90.00
_cell.angle_beta   90.00
_cell.angle_gamma   90.00
#
_symmetry.space_group_name_H-M   'P 1'
#
loop_
_entity.id
_entity.type
_entity.pdbx_description
1 polymer ?
#
loop_
_entity_poly.entity_id
_entity_poly.type
_entity_poly.pdbx_seq_one_letter_code
_entity_poly.pdbx_strand_id
1 'polypeptide(L)'
;MAPSFHSLAALQLARRALCWTGASLLIFTGTGAQAASATIAVAANFAEPMRALAALLEQTTSHRLQISVGATGRLYAQIRNGAPFDVFLAADTRAPAQLEADGLAVPGTRFTYATGQLVLWSAQSGLVDSQGAVLKTDRFRKLAIANPKTAPYGAAALEVMTQLGLSDALTPKLVQGESIGQAYNFAFTGNAELGFVALSQVLVGGQLKSGSLWKVPPALYTPIRQDAVLLQRGASNAAALALLALLRSPSGQAVIQSFGYAF
;
A
#
# COMPACT_ATOMS: atom_id res chain seq x y z
N MET A 1 45.36 -79.07 -59.32
CA MET A 1 43.93 -79.43 -59.45
C MET A 1 43.20 -78.80 -58.29
N ALA A 2 42.45 -77.73 -58.52
CA ALA A 2 41.72 -76.96 -57.49
C ALA A 2 40.34 -77.56 -57.24
N PRO A 3 39.80 -77.40 -56.08
CA PRO A 3 38.36 -77.20 -55.93
C PRO A 3 37.99 -75.87 -55.29
N SER A 4 36.92 -75.40 -55.82
CA SER A 4 36.10 -74.22 -55.62
C SER A 4 35.69 -73.87 -54.21
N PHE A 5 35.86 -72.62 -53.89
CA PHE A 5 35.24 -71.94 -52.71
C PHE A 5 33.94 -71.30 -53.15
N HIS A 6 32.82 -71.79 -52.63
CA HIS A 6 31.53 -71.07 -52.65
C HIS A 6 30.84 -71.23 -51.31
N SER A 7 30.27 -70.20 -50.85
CA SER A 7 29.30 -70.12 -49.71
C SER A 7 29.83 -69.77 -48.31
N LEU A 8 29.99 -68.48 -48.04
CA LEU A 8 29.97 -67.90 -46.66
C LEU A 8 29.61 -66.40 -46.66
N ALA A 9 28.71 -65.97 -47.53
CA ALA A 9 28.32 -64.56 -47.64
C ALA A 9 26.84 -64.27 -47.34
N ALA A 10 26.11 -65.17 -46.67
CA ALA A 10 24.64 -65.01 -46.50
C ALA A 10 24.15 -64.99 -45.08
N LEU A 11 24.98 -64.77 -44.05
CA LEU A 11 24.53 -64.81 -42.64
C LEU A 11 24.91 -63.59 -41.79
N GLN A 12 25.25 -62.42 -42.35
CA GLN A 12 25.61 -61.24 -41.59
C GLN A 12 24.75 -60.02 -41.84
N LEU A 13 23.59 -60.12 -42.48
CA LEU A 13 22.70 -58.97 -42.76
C LEU A 13 21.41 -58.91 -41.94
N ALA A 14 21.28 -59.73 -40.89
CA ALA A 14 20.04 -59.79 -40.11
C ALA A 14 20.17 -59.31 -38.64
N ARG A 15 21.14 -58.47 -38.28
CA ARG A 15 21.31 -58.00 -36.90
C ARG A 15 21.56 -56.49 -36.71
N ARG A 16 21.05 -55.62 -37.56
CA ARG A 16 21.15 -54.15 -37.40
C ARG A 16 19.84 -53.40 -37.57
N ALA A 17 18.74 -53.98 -37.14
CA ALA A 17 17.47 -53.30 -37.12
C ALA A 17 16.80 -53.62 -35.80
N LEU A 18 17.13 -52.89 -34.69
CA LEU A 18 16.26 -52.67 -33.55
C LEU A 18 17.05 -52.00 -32.43
N CYS A 19 16.98 -50.68 -32.30
CA CYS A 19 17.16 -49.93 -31.06
C CYS A 19 17.12 -48.42 -31.39
N TRP A 20 16.00 -47.97 -31.97
CA TRP A 20 15.62 -46.57 -31.87
C TRP A 20 14.43 -46.51 -30.91
N THR A 21 14.69 -46.70 -29.60
CA THR A 21 13.76 -46.28 -28.55
C THR A 21 13.87 -44.79 -28.46
N GLY A 22 12.81 -44.09 -28.92
CA GLY A 22 12.67 -42.67 -28.84
C GLY A 22 12.66 -42.20 -27.39
N ALA A 23 13.74 -41.56 -26.95
CA ALA A 23 13.74 -40.70 -25.76
C ALA A 23 12.93 -39.46 -26.09
N SER A 24 11.61 -39.52 -25.82
CA SER A 24 10.77 -38.31 -25.77
C SER A 24 11.27 -37.43 -24.63
N LEU A 25 12.10 -36.45 -25.00
CA LEU A 25 12.51 -35.37 -24.10
C LEU A 25 11.27 -34.51 -23.79
N LEU A 26 10.61 -34.81 -22.68
CA LEU A 26 9.58 -33.92 -22.09
C LEU A 26 10.28 -32.62 -21.73
N ILE A 27 10.30 -31.65 -22.65
CA ILE A 27 10.65 -30.28 -22.37
C ILE A 27 9.52 -29.75 -21.47
N PHE A 28 9.71 -29.82 -20.14
CA PHE A 28 8.95 -29.03 -19.20
C PHE A 28 9.30 -27.55 -19.49
N THR A 29 8.52 -26.93 -20.36
CA THR A 29 8.48 -25.48 -20.45
C THR A 29 7.85 -24.97 -19.14
N GLY A 30 8.68 -24.90 -18.11
CA GLY A 30 8.33 -24.13 -16.92
C GLY A 30 8.03 -22.72 -17.40
N THR A 31 6.76 -22.33 -17.41
CA THR A 31 6.35 -20.92 -17.50
C THR A 31 6.88 -20.25 -16.25
N GLY A 32 8.16 -19.88 -16.27
CA GLY A 32 8.74 -19.01 -15.25
C GLY A 32 7.85 -17.77 -15.18
N ALA A 33 7.23 -17.53 -14.03
CA ALA A 33 6.45 -16.32 -13.81
C ALA A 33 7.34 -15.13 -14.16
N GLN A 34 7.05 -14.45 -15.26
CA GLN A 34 7.84 -13.32 -15.73
C GLN A 34 7.74 -12.19 -14.71
N ALA A 35 8.89 -11.67 -14.30
CA ALA A 35 8.94 -10.52 -13.41
C ALA A 35 8.18 -9.35 -14.04
N ALA A 36 7.19 -8.85 -13.33
CA ALA A 36 6.40 -7.69 -13.74
C ALA A 36 6.63 -6.53 -12.76
N SER A 37 6.42 -5.30 -13.21
CA SER A 37 6.41 -4.12 -12.34
C SER A 37 5.08 -3.40 -12.44
N ALA A 38 4.63 -2.84 -11.30
CA ALA A 38 3.43 -2.01 -11.24
C ALA A 38 3.72 -0.70 -10.53
N THR A 39 3.08 0.38 -10.99
CA THR A 39 3.16 1.71 -10.38
C THR A 39 1.93 1.95 -9.51
N ILE A 40 2.16 2.18 -8.22
CA ILE A 40 1.12 2.23 -7.20
C ILE A 40 0.99 3.66 -6.67
N ALA A 41 -0.21 4.23 -6.79
CA ALA A 41 -0.56 5.49 -6.15
C ALA A 41 -1.02 5.19 -4.70
N VAL A 42 -0.33 5.74 -3.70
CA VAL A 42 -0.53 5.38 -2.29
C VAL A 42 -0.77 6.62 -1.43
N ALA A 43 -1.86 6.64 -0.69
CA ALA A 43 -2.11 7.68 0.30
C ALA A 43 -1.00 7.71 1.36
N ALA A 44 -0.54 8.90 1.73
CA ALA A 44 0.68 9.11 2.51
C ALA A 44 0.68 8.46 3.91
N ASN A 45 -0.50 8.24 4.50
CA ASN A 45 -0.64 7.50 5.75
C ASN A 45 -0.25 6.02 5.62
N PHE A 46 -0.35 5.46 4.40
CA PHE A 46 -0.09 4.05 4.12
C PHE A 46 1.30 3.79 3.51
N ALA A 47 2.16 4.81 3.48
CA ALA A 47 3.48 4.71 2.84
C ALA A 47 4.38 3.62 3.45
N GLU A 48 4.50 3.57 4.78
CA GLU A 48 5.34 2.56 5.45
C GLU A 48 4.75 1.14 5.35
N PRO A 49 3.45 0.91 5.63
CA PRO A 49 2.83 -0.39 5.35
C PRO A 49 3.02 -0.84 3.91
N MET A 50 2.89 0.07 2.93
CA MET A 50 3.07 -0.27 1.51
C MET A 50 4.51 -0.70 1.20
N ARG A 51 5.53 -0.08 1.81
CA ARG A 51 6.93 -0.53 1.65
C ARG A 51 7.13 -1.93 2.23
N ALA A 52 6.56 -2.22 3.39
CA ALA A 52 6.61 -3.56 3.99
C ALA A 52 5.91 -4.61 3.12
N LEU A 53 4.73 -4.29 2.57
CA LEU A 53 4.00 -5.15 1.64
C LEU A 53 4.76 -5.35 0.33
N ALA A 54 5.41 -4.31 -0.20
CA ALA A 54 6.23 -4.42 -1.41
C ALA A 54 7.43 -5.36 -1.19
N ALA A 55 8.11 -5.26 -0.04
CA ALA A 55 9.19 -6.16 0.33
C ALA A 55 8.70 -7.61 0.45
N LEU A 56 7.54 -7.84 1.07
CA LEU A 56 6.92 -9.17 1.18
C LEU A 56 6.55 -9.73 -0.21
N LEU A 57 5.98 -8.89 -1.09
CA LEU A 57 5.64 -9.29 -2.46
C LEU A 57 6.91 -9.69 -3.25
N GLU A 58 7.98 -8.90 -3.16
CA GLU A 58 9.24 -9.16 -3.84
C GLU A 58 9.91 -10.46 -3.35
N GLN A 59 9.79 -10.77 -2.05
CA GLN A 59 10.30 -12.02 -1.47
C GLN A 59 9.52 -13.26 -1.91
N THR A 60 8.22 -13.13 -2.14
CA THR A 60 7.32 -14.25 -2.48
C THR A 60 7.05 -14.40 -3.97
N THR A 61 7.39 -13.36 -4.75
CA THR A 61 7.22 -13.32 -6.21
C THR A 61 8.43 -12.63 -6.84
N SER A 62 8.56 -12.66 -8.16
CA SER A 62 9.56 -11.86 -8.87
C SER A 62 9.08 -10.43 -9.19
N HIS A 63 7.88 -10.03 -8.70
CA HIS A 63 7.26 -8.75 -9.04
C HIS A 63 7.85 -7.60 -8.23
N ARG A 64 7.85 -6.40 -8.83
CA ARG A 64 8.33 -5.15 -8.21
C ARG A 64 7.26 -4.07 -8.23
N LEU A 65 7.21 -3.26 -7.17
CA LEU A 65 6.28 -2.16 -7.03
C LEU A 65 7.00 -0.82 -7.00
N GLN A 66 6.59 0.09 -7.86
CA GLN A 66 7.01 1.50 -7.84
C GLN A 66 5.96 2.30 -7.07
N ILE A 67 6.34 2.85 -5.91
CA ILE A 67 5.41 3.49 -4.99
C ILE A 67 5.47 5.01 -5.17
N SER A 68 4.34 5.62 -5.52
CA SER A 68 4.15 7.05 -5.56
C SER A 68 3.25 7.49 -4.41
N VAL A 69 3.79 8.31 -3.51
CA VAL A 69 3.12 8.71 -2.26
C VAL A 69 2.56 10.13 -2.36
N GLY A 70 1.30 10.33 -1.94
CA GLY A 70 0.68 11.64 -1.96
C GLY A 70 -0.59 11.73 -1.13
N ALA A 71 -1.23 12.91 -1.10
CA ALA A 71 -2.58 13.03 -0.56
C ALA A 71 -3.59 12.35 -1.51
N THR A 72 -4.62 11.70 -0.95
CA THR A 72 -5.67 10.99 -1.71
C THR A 72 -6.25 11.83 -2.85
N GLY A 73 -6.67 13.06 -2.57
CA GLY A 73 -7.29 13.94 -3.57
C GLY A 73 -6.31 14.39 -4.66
N ARG A 74 -5.00 14.53 -4.34
CA ARG A 74 -3.98 14.86 -5.36
C ARG A 74 -3.69 13.68 -6.28
N LEU A 75 -3.58 12.48 -5.73
CA LEU A 75 -3.41 11.26 -6.51
C LEU A 75 -4.63 10.98 -7.39
N TYR A 76 -5.84 11.17 -6.85
CA TYR A 76 -7.09 11.09 -7.60
C TYR A 76 -7.08 12.05 -8.81
N ALA A 77 -6.70 13.32 -8.59
CA ALA A 77 -6.61 14.31 -9.67
C ALA A 77 -5.55 13.91 -10.73
N GLN A 78 -4.41 13.37 -10.31
CA GLN A 78 -3.39 12.86 -11.22
C GLN A 78 -3.91 11.70 -12.09
N ILE A 79 -4.62 10.73 -11.47
CA ILE A 79 -5.22 9.60 -12.20
C ILE A 79 -6.24 10.09 -13.22
N ARG A 80 -7.12 11.03 -12.86
CA ARG A 80 -8.07 11.63 -13.78
C ARG A 80 -7.41 12.38 -14.95
N ASN A 81 -6.22 12.90 -14.74
CA ASN A 81 -5.40 13.56 -15.78
C ASN A 81 -4.45 12.59 -16.51
N GLY A 82 -4.67 11.26 -16.40
CA GLY A 82 -3.95 10.26 -17.17
C GLY A 82 -2.59 9.84 -16.60
N ALA A 83 -2.30 10.12 -15.32
CA ALA A 83 -1.08 9.63 -14.69
C ALA A 83 -1.02 8.09 -14.74
N PRO A 84 0.15 7.50 -15.07
CA PRO A 84 0.27 6.08 -15.41
C PRO A 84 0.36 5.17 -14.19
N PHE A 85 -0.66 5.15 -13.35
CA PHE A 85 -0.78 4.25 -12.22
C PHE A 85 -1.54 2.97 -12.58
N ASP A 86 -1.19 1.86 -11.93
CA ASP A 86 -1.81 0.56 -12.09
C ASP A 86 -2.81 0.25 -10.96
N VAL A 87 -2.50 0.70 -9.72
CA VAL A 87 -3.35 0.53 -8.53
C VAL A 87 -3.42 1.85 -7.77
N PHE A 88 -4.57 2.14 -7.19
CA PHE A 88 -4.75 3.26 -6.27
C PHE A 88 -5.18 2.77 -4.89
N LEU A 89 -4.39 3.10 -3.85
CA LEU A 89 -4.70 2.90 -2.44
C LEU A 89 -5.02 4.26 -1.82
N ALA A 90 -6.29 4.56 -1.69
CA ALA A 90 -6.80 5.81 -1.13
C ALA A 90 -6.94 5.75 0.39
N ALA A 91 -6.97 6.90 1.06
CA ALA A 91 -7.33 6.99 2.47
C ALA A 91 -8.83 7.30 2.68
N ASP A 92 -9.64 7.17 1.65
CA ASP A 92 -11.10 7.24 1.69
C ASP A 92 -11.72 6.20 0.73
N THR A 93 -13.06 6.09 0.77
CA THR A 93 -13.85 5.23 -0.13
C THR A 93 -14.37 5.98 -1.35
N ARG A 94 -14.45 7.33 -1.27
CA ARG A 94 -15.08 8.18 -2.27
C ARG A 94 -14.26 8.27 -3.55
N ALA A 95 -12.97 8.54 -3.43
CA ALA A 95 -12.11 8.71 -4.59
C ALA A 95 -12.01 7.44 -5.45
N PRO A 96 -11.79 6.21 -4.89
CA PRO A 96 -11.86 4.98 -5.65
C PRO A 96 -13.22 4.70 -6.29
N ALA A 97 -14.32 4.96 -5.56
CA ALA A 97 -15.68 4.79 -6.09
C ALA A 97 -15.95 5.72 -7.30
N GLN A 98 -15.48 6.96 -7.24
CA GLN A 98 -15.61 7.90 -8.35
C GLN A 98 -14.79 7.48 -9.57
N LEU A 99 -13.57 6.94 -9.39
CA LEU A 99 -12.78 6.40 -10.51
C LEU A 99 -13.45 5.20 -11.17
N GLU A 100 -14.14 4.36 -10.38
CA GLU A 100 -14.93 3.25 -10.89
C GLU A 100 -16.13 3.76 -11.71
N ALA A 101 -16.85 4.76 -11.21
CA ALA A 101 -17.98 5.40 -11.92
C ALA A 101 -17.55 6.15 -13.19
N ASP A 102 -16.35 6.76 -13.19
CA ASP A 102 -15.76 7.46 -14.34
C ASP A 102 -15.15 6.49 -15.38
N GLY A 103 -15.19 5.17 -15.16
CA GLY A 103 -14.59 4.17 -16.04
C GLY A 103 -13.05 4.14 -16.05
N LEU A 104 -12.40 4.78 -15.08
CA LEU A 104 -10.93 4.82 -14.94
C LEU A 104 -10.38 3.66 -14.11
N ALA A 105 -11.25 2.96 -13.39
CA ALA A 105 -10.92 1.76 -12.63
C ALA A 105 -11.69 0.54 -13.17
N VAL A 106 -11.15 -0.65 -12.92
CA VAL A 106 -11.76 -1.93 -13.32
C VAL A 106 -12.95 -2.21 -12.40
N PRO A 107 -14.17 -2.34 -12.93
CA PRO A 107 -15.36 -2.56 -12.12
C PRO A 107 -15.27 -3.78 -11.20
N GLY A 108 -15.77 -3.66 -9.96
CA GLY A 108 -15.79 -4.76 -8.99
C GLY A 108 -14.44 -5.09 -8.35
N THR A 109 -13.38 -4.35 -8.65
CA THR A 109 -12.07 -4.58 -8.02
C THR A 109 -11.87 -3.78 -6.73
N ARG A 110 -12.72 -2.77 -6.48
CA ARG A 110 -12.67 -1.93 -5.30
C ARG A 110 -13.04 -2.69 -4.02
N PHE A 111 -12.27 -2.49 -2.97
CA PHE A 111 -12.54 -3.03 -1.63
C PHE A 111 -11.86 -2.20 -0.55
N THR A 112 -12.44 -2.21 0.65
CA THR A 112 -11.80 -1.63 1.83
C THR A 112 -10.65 -2.52 2.29
N TYR A 113 -9.43 -1.98 2.26
CA TYR A 113 -8.22 -2.71 2.64
C TYR A 113 -7.77 -2.41 4.07
N ALA A 114 -8.24 -1.31 4.67
CA ALA A 114 -7.90 -0.90 6.04
C ALA A 114 -8.85 0.18 6.56
N THR A 115 -8.96 0.29 7.88
CA THR A 115 -9.55 1.43 8.58
C THR A 115 -8.46 2.14 9.39
N GLY A 116 -8.21 3.41 9.08
CA GLY A 116 -7.16 4.20 9.69
C GLY A 116 -7.56 4.79 11.03
N GLN A 117 -6.57 5.06 11.88
CA GLN A 117 -6.76 5.71 13.18
C GLN A 117 -6.05 7.05 13.22
N LEU A 118 -6.79 8.10 13.65
CA LEU A 118 -6.24 9.43 13.89
C LEU A 118 -5.66 9.51 15.31
N VAL A 119 -4.50 10.13 15.44
CA VAL A 119 -3.88 10.43 16.74
C VAL A 119 -3.44 11.89 16.79
N LEU A 120 -3.50 12.50 17.97
CA LEU A 120 -2.72 13.70 18.28
C LEU A 120 -1.36 13.22 18.78
N TRP A 121 -0.30 13.71 18.19
CA TRP A 121 1.07 13.30 18.51
C TRP A 121 2.02 14.47 18.64
N SER A 122 3.01 14.29 19.49
CA SER A 122 4.18 15.17 19.62
C SER A 122 5.47 14.36 19.64
N ALA A 123 6.53 14.88 19.04
CA ALA A 123 7.88 14.32 19.18
C ALA A 123 8.40 14.47 20.63
N GLN A 124 7.83 15.38 21.41
CA GLN A 124 8.19 15.60 22.81
C GLN A 124 7.48 14.59 23.72
N SER A 125 8.24 13.86 24.53
CA SER A 125 7.69 12.96 25.52
C SER A 125 6.89 13.72 26.58
N GLY A 126 5.68 13.22 26.93
CA GLY A 126 4.84 13.81 27.97
C GLY A 126 4.16 15.14 27.63
N LEU A 127 4.30 15.65 26.41
CA LEU A 127 3.54 16.84 25.99
C LEU A 127 2.07 16.50 25.75
N VAL A 128 1.78 15.36 25.12
CA VAL A 128 0.43 14.86 24.86
C VAL A 128 0.09 13.80 25.91
N ASP A 129 -0.99 14.04 26.66
CA ASP A 129 -1.56 13.08 27.60
C ASP A 129 -2.56 12.13 26.91
N SER A 130 -3.04 11.12 27.62
CA SER A 130 -3.95 10.10 27.09
C SER A 130 -5.36 10.59 26.75
N GLN A 131 -5.68 11.86 27.03
CA GLN A 131 -6.99 12.48 26.81
C GLN A 131 -6.94 13.66 25.84
N GLY A 132 -5.73 14.07 25.39
CA GLY A 132 -5.54 15.22 24.50
C GLY A 132 -5.80 16.56 25.18
N ALA A 133 -5.73 16.61 26.52
CA ALA A 133 -6.01 17.83 27.29
C ALA A 133 -5.10 19.01 26.93
N VAL A 134 -3.91 18.73 26.37
CA VAL A 134 -2.97 19.72 25.86
C VAL A 134 -3.61 20.68 24.84
N LEU A 135 -4.61 20.25 24.07
CA LEU A 135 -5.32 21.09 23.09
C LEU A 135 -6.03 22.29 23.71
N LYS A 136 -6.34 22.24 25.02
CA LYS A 136 -7.01 23.31 25.78
C LYS A 136 -6.01 24.20 26.53
N THR A 137 -4.71 24.08 26.24
CA THR A 137 -3.65 24.80 26.96
C THR A 137 -2.82 25.65 26.01
N ASP A 138 -1.99 26.54 26.60
CA ASP A 138 -1.01 27.31 25.82
C ASP A 138 0.41 26.68 25.77
N ARG A 139 0.48 25.37 26.06
CA ARG A 139 1.76 24.62 26.03
C ARG A 139 2.31 24.38 24.62
N PHE A 140 1.61 24.81 23.59
CA PHE A 140 2.03 24.72 22.20
C PHE A 140 1.60 25.96 21.41
N ARG A 141 2.32 26.28 20.36
CA ARG A 141 2.04 27.42 19.47
C ARG A 141 1.50 26.95 18.11
N LYS A 142 1.90 25.78 17.65
CA LYS A 142 1.57 25.26 16.32
C LYS A 142 1.04 23.84 16.41
N LEU A 143 -0.04 23.59 15.65
CA LEU A 143 -0.69 22.30 15.48
C LEU A 143 -0.68 21.95 13.99
N ALA A 144 0.05 20.91 13.60
CA ALA A 144 0.09 20.45 12.22
C ALA A 144 -1.14 19.59 11.88
N ILE A 145 -1.75 19.88 10.73
CA ILE A 145 -2.79 19.06 10.12
C ILE A 145 -2.49 18.86 8.63
N ALA A 146 -3.03 17.80 8.03
CA ALA A 146 -3.04 17.66 6.58
C ALA A 146 -4.09 18.61 5.97
N ASN A 147 -3.93 18.95 4.67
CA ASN A 147 -4.92 19.75 3.96
C ASN A 147 -6.29 19.04 3.94
N PRO A 148 -7.33 19.57 4.61
CA PRO A 148 -8.62 18.88 4.75
C PRO A 148 -9.38 18.74 3.43
N LYS A 149 -9.05 19.56 2.42
CA LYS A 149 -9.67 19.47 1.09
C LYS A 149 -9.21 18.26 0.28
N THR A 150 -8.01 17.75 0.55
CA THR A 150 -7.36 16.71 -0.26
C THR A 150 -6.93 15.48 0.53
N ALA A 151 -6.91 15.56 1.86
CA ALA A 151 -6.43 14.49 2.74
C ALA A 151 -7.50 14.12 3.79
N PRO A 152 -8.03 12.89 3.78
CA PRO A 152 -9.07 12.44 4.71
C PRO A 152 -8.71 12.61 6.19
N TYR A 153 -7.45 12.40 6.56
CA TYR A 153 -6.97 12.65 7.93
C TYR A 153 -7.01 14.13 8.33
N GLY A 154 -6.87 15.04 7.36
CA GLY A 154 -7.03 16.48 7.61
C GLY A 154 -8.48 16.84 7.87
N ALA A 155 -9.42 16.26 7.11
CA ALA A 155 -10.85 16.42 7.35
C ALA A 155 -11.24 15.89 8.74
N ALA A 156 -10.77 14.67 9.09
CA ALA A 156 -10.98 14.08 10.40
C ALA A 156 -10.43 14.95 11.55
N ALA A 157 -9.27 15.59 11.37
CA ALA A 157 -8.72 16.52 12.36
C ALA A 157 -9.64 17.74 12.60
N LEU A 158 -10.22 18.30 11.54
CA LEU A 158 -11.20 19.40 11.69
C LEU A 158 -12.48 18.93 12.38
N GLU A 159 -12.97 17.72 12.06
CA GLU A 159 -14.13 17.12 12.76
C GLU A 159 -13.85 17.02 14.27
N VAL A 160 -12.69 16.51 14.68
CA VAL A 160 -12.28 16.41 16.09
C VAL A 160 -12.28 17.79 16.76
N MET A 161 -11.67 18.80 16.11
CA MET A 161 -11.64 20.16 16.66
C MET A 161 -13.05 20.74 16.85
N THR A 162 -13.96 20.46 15.90
CA THR A 162 -15.35 20.88 15.95
C THR A 162 -16.12 20.16 17.06
N GLN A 163 -15.99 18.84 17.18
CA GLN A 163 -16.66 18.05 18.20
C GLN A 163 -16.19 18.41 19.64
N LEU A 164 -14.94 18.84 19.77
CA LEU A 164 -14.40 19.32 21.05
C LEU A 164 -14.75 20.77 21.36
N GLY A 165 -15.37 21.52 20.43
CA GLY A 165 -15.65 22.97 20.58
C GLY A 165 -14.38 23.82 20.56
N LEU A 166 -13.30 23.34 19.91
CA LEU A 166 -11.98 24.00 19.92
C LEU A 166 -11.60 24.66 18.59
N SER A 167 -12.50 24.67 17.60
CA SER A 167 -12.19 25.16 16.25
C SER A 167 -11.66 26.60 16.26
N ASP A 168 -12.32 27.54 16.96
CA ASP A 168 -11.92 28.95 16.99
C ASP A 168 -10.57 29.15 17.68
N ALA A 169 -10.34 28.43 18.78
CA ALA A 169 -9.10 28.53 19.57
C ALA A 169 -7.89 27.90 18.82
N LEU A 170 -8.10 26.85 18.04
CA LEU A 170 -7.04 26.11 17.38
C LEU A 170 -6.75 26.61 15.95
N THR A 171 -7.73 27.18 15.24
CA THR A 171 -7.55 27.67 13.86
C THR A 171 -6.34 28.62 13.70
N PRO A 172 -6.09 29.59 14.59
CA PRO A 172 -4.91 30.46 14.48
C PRO A 172 -3.58 29.75 14.71
N LYS A 173 -3.59 28.58 15.34
CA LYS A 173 -2.39 27.76 15.62
C LYS A 173 -2.10 26.73 14.52
N LEU A 174 -2.97 26.59 13.49
CA LEU A 174 -2.83 25.55 12.48
C LEU A 174 -1.67 25.80 11.53
N VAL A 175 -0.92 24.73 11.25
CA VAL A 175 0.05 24.62 10.16
C VAL A 175 -0.41 23.50 9.25
N GLN A 176 -0.74 23.84 8.00
CA GLN A 176 -1.30 22.89 7.06
C GLN A 176 -0.22 22.31 6.16
N GLY A 177 -0.09 20.98 6.18
CA GLY A 177 0.70 20.22 5.22
C GLY A 177 -0.16 19.78 4.04
N GLU A 178 0.44 19.63 2.87
CA GLU A 178 -0.23 19.16 1.66
C GLU A 178 -0.76 17.71 1.77
N SER A 179 -0.15 16.91 2.66
CA SER A 179 -0.53 15.53 2.96
C SER A 179 -0.34 15.22 4.44
N ILE A 180 -0.87 14.10 4.91
CA ILE A 180 -0.64 13.64 6.28
C ILE A 180 0.85 13.31 6.53
N GLY A 181 1.62 12.95 5.49
CA GLY A 181 3.07 12.78 5.58
C GLY A 181 3.78 14.09 5.89
N GLN A 182 3.37 15.20 5.27
CA GLN A 182 3.95 16.52 5.56
C GLN A 182 3.54 17.04 6.94
N ALA A 183 2.27 16.82 7.35
CA ALA A 183 1.82 17.16 8.69
C ALA A 183 2.64 16.41 9.77
N TYR A 184 2.87 15.11 9.56
CA TYR A 184 3.76 14.33 10.42
C TYR A 184 5.18 14.92 10.46
N ASN A 185 5.76 15.27 9.30
CA ASN A 185 7.10 15.85 9.25
C ASN A 185 7.19 17.18 10.00
N PHE A 186 6.17 18.04 9.96
CA PHE A 186 6.17 19.28 10.74
C PHE A 186 6.23 19.01 12.24
N ALA A 187 5.48 18.03 12.74
CA ALA A 187 5.52 17.66 14.15
C ALA A 187 6.82 16.91 14.52
N PHE A 188 7.32 16.04 13.61
CA PHE A 188 8.54 15.27 13.84
C PHE A 188 9.79 16.15 13.92
N THR A 189 9.89 17.18 13.10
CA THR A 189 11.02 18.10 13.04
C THR A 189 10.92 19.28 14.03
N GLY A 190 9.82 19.35 14.82
CA GLY A 190 9.58 20.44 15.76
C GLY A 190 9.14 21.76 15.13
N ASN A 191 8.82 21.78 13.82
CA ASN A 191 8.20 22.93 13.16
C ASN A 191 6.76 23.16 13.63
N ALA A 192 6.14 22.17 14.23
CA ALA A 192 4.94 22.25 15.05
C ALA A 192 5.15 21.39 16.31
N GLU A 193 4.68 21.86 17.46
CA GLU A 193 4.80 21.10 18.71
C GLU A 193 3.87 19.89 18.73
N LEU A 194 2.71 20.01 18.04
CA LEU A 194 1.67 19.00 17.95
C LEU A 194 1.32 18.72 16.48
N GLY A 195 0.83 17.51 16.22
CA GLY A 195 0.25 17.16 14.92
C GLY A 195 -0.88 16.15 15.06
N PHE A 196 -1.98 16.37 14.32
CA PHE A 196 -2.92 15.31 14.01
C PHE A 196 -2.34 14.48 12.88
N VAL A 197 -2.00 13.23 13.19
CA VAL A 197 -1.28 12.31 12.27
C VAL A 197 -1.95 10.94 12.24
N ALA A 198 -1.56 10.10 11.30
CA ALA A 198 -2.02 8.71 11.29
C ALA A 198 -1.24 7.87 12.33
N LEU A 199 -1.93 6.98 13.04
CA LEU A 199 -1.31 6.08 14.01
C LEU A 199 -0.15 5.28 13.36
N SER A 200 -0.31 4.88 12.11
CA SER A 200 0.69 4.14 11.32
C SER A 200 2.03 4.88 11.12
N GLN A 201 2.05 6.21 11.25
CA GLN A 201 3.28 7.00 11.09
C GLN A 201 4.13 7.04 12.34
N VAL A 202 3.53 6.76 13.49
CA VAL A 202 4.18 6.86 14.81
C VAL A 202 4.44 5.51 15.47
N LEU A 203 3.94 4.42 14.87
CA LEU A 203 4.19 3.05 15.35
C LEU A 203 5.32 2.37 14.57
N VAL A 204 6.07 1.54 15.29
CA VAL A 204 6.99 0.53 14.74
C VAL A 204 6.77 -0.76 15.52
N GLY A 205 6.44 -1.85 14.81
CA GLY A 205 6.15 -3.13 15.45
C GLY A 205 5.01 -3.07 16.46
N GLY A 206 4.01 -2.22 16.22
CA GLY A 206 2.86 -2.05 17.12
C GLY A 206 3.12 -1.16 18.34
N GLN A 207 4.33 -0.66 18.51
CA GLN A 207 4.72 0.21 19.65
C GLN A 207 4.99 1.64 19.20
N LEU A 208 4.74 2.60 20.09
CA LEU A 208 5.08 4.00 19.85
C LEU A 208 6.59 4.16 19.69
N LYS A 209 7.02 4.70 18.55
CA LYS A 209 8.44 4.88 18.21
C LYS A 209 9.13 5.91 19.11
N SER A 210 8.46 7.04 19.38
CA SER A 210 8.99 8.13 20.20
C SER A 210 7.89 9.15 20.52
N GLY A 211 8.13 10.03 21.48
CA GLY A 211 7.23 11.13 21.81
C GLY A 211 6.08 10.73 22.71
N SER A 212 4.94 11.39 22.54
CA SER A 212 3.70 11.14 23.27
C SER A 212 2.50 11.26 22.34
N LEU A 213 1.44 10.50 22.59
CA LEU A 213 0.24 10.53 21.77
C LEU A 213 -1.05 10.38 22.56
N TRP A 214 -2.11 10.91 21.97
CA TRP A 214 -3.50 10.62 22.31
C TRP A 214 -4.15 9.91 21.11
N LYS A 215 -4.64 8.68 21.33
CA LYS A 215 -5.51 8.02 20.36
C LYS A 215 -6.85 8.68 20.37
N VAL A 216 -7.20 9.37 19.31
CA VAL A 216 -8.48 10.10 19.23
C VAL A 216 -9.63 9.09 19.23
N PRO A 217 -10.64 9.26 20.12
CA PRO A 217 -11.80 8.38 20.15
C PRO A 217 -12.53 8.38 18.80
N PRO A 218 -12.92 7.19 18.27
CA PRO A 218 -13.61 7.08 16.97
C PRO A 218 -14.92 7.86 16.88
N ALA A 219 -15.55 8.17 18.02
CA ALA A 219 -16.77 8.97 18.06
C ALA A 219 -16.58 10.46 17.71
N LEU A 220 -15.33 10.94 17.66
CA LEU A 220 -15.02 12.35 17.40
C LEU A 220 -14.79 12.65 15.92
N TYR A 221 -14.75 11.65 15.05
CA TYR A 221 -14.55 11.81 13.59
C TYR A 221 -15.17 10.66 12.81
N THR A 222 -15.47 10.93 11.55
CA THR A 222 -15.95 9.91 10.62
C THR A 222 -14.89 8.83 10.41
N PRO A 223 -15.23 7.52 10.50
CA PRO A 223 -14.27 6.43 10.30
C PRO A 223 -13.51 6.55 8.99
N ILE A 224 -12.18 6.51 9.06
CA ILE A 224 -11.29 6.65 7.90
C ILE A 224 -11.15 5.30 7.20
N ARG A 225 -12.22 4.87 6.52
CA ARG A 225 -12.22 3.66 5.68
C ARG A 225 -11.42 3.93 4.42
N GLN A 226 -10.54 3.01 4.06
CA GLN A 226 -9.57 3.16 2.99
C GLN A 226 -9.78 2.09 1.93
N ASP A 227 -10.08 2.51 0.70
CA ASP A 227 -10.32 1.58 -0.40
C ASP A 227 -9.12 1.50 -1.35
N ALA A 228 -8.87 0.28 -1.81
CA ALA A 228 -7.99 -0.01 -2.94
C ALA A 228 -8.83 -0.25 -4.20
N VAL A 229 -8.30 0.12 -5.36
CA VAL A 229 -8.91 -0.17 -6.65
C VAL A 229 -7.86 -0.44 -7.73
N LEU A 230 -8.12 -1.37 -8.64
CA LEU A 230 -7.33 -1.61 -9.84
C LEU A 230 -7.69 -0.58 -10.90
N LEU A 231 -6.73 0.15 -11.41
CA LEU A 231 -6.95 1.09 -12.50
C LEU A 231 -6.97 0.36 -13.86
N GLN A 232 -7.62 0.93 -14.87
CA GLN A 232 -7.75 0.30 -16.18
C GLN A 232 -6.39 -0.09 -16.79
N ARG A 233 -5.37 0.74 -16.59
CA ARG A 233 -4.01 0.45 -17.05
C ARG A 233 -3.43 -0.83 -16.42
N GLY A 234 -3.75 -1.10 -15.17
CA GLY A 234 -3.27 -2.26 -14.41
C GLY A 234 -4.06 -3.55 -14.65
N ALA A 235 -5.13 -3.54 -15.47
CA ALA A 235 -6.08 -4.64 -15.60
C ALA A 235 -5.44 -6.01 -15.92
N SER A 236 -4.38 -6.03 -16.72
CA SER A 236 -3.62 -7.24 -17.07
C SER A 236 -2.22 -7.30 -16.43
N ASN A 237 -1.87 -6.37 -15.54
CA ASN A 237 -0.57 -6.31 -14.91
C ASN A 237 -0.47 -7.32 -13.75
N ALA A 238 0.35 -8.36 -13.93
CA ALA A 238 0.50 -9.43 -12.93
C ALA A 238 0.96 -8.92 -11.55
N ALA A 239 1.84 -7.90 -11.50
CA ALA A 239 2.29 -7.30 -10.24
C ALA A 239 1.16 -6.53 -9.53
N ALA A 240 0.30 -5.83 -10.28
CA ALA A 240 -0.87 -5.13 -9.74
C ALA A 240 -1.89 -6.12 -9.16
N LEU A 241 -2.20 -7.18 -9.89
CA LEU A 241 -3.11 -8.24 -9.44
C LEU A 241 -2.56 -8.96 -8.20
N ALA A 242 -1.26 -9.27 -8.18
CA ALA A 242 -0.59 -9.90 -7.03
C ALA A 242 -0.64 -8.99 -5.78
N LEU A 243 -0.46 -7.67 -5.93
CA LEU A 243 -0.62 -6.73 -4.82
C LEU A 243 -2.04 -6.76 -4.24
N LEU A 244 -3.08 -6.72 -5.10
CA LEU A 244 -4.47 -6.75 -4.62
C LEU A 244 -4.81 -8.07 -3.92
N ALA A 245 -4.24 -9.19 -4.38
CA ALA A 245 -4.36 -10.48 -3.70
C ALA A 245 -3.63 -10.46 -2.35
N LEU A 246 -2.41 -9.90 -2.27
CA LEU A 246 -1.66 -9.77 -1.03
C LEU A 246 -2.40 -8.93 0.01
N LEU A 247 -2.99 -7.79 -0.38
CA LEU A 247 -3.76 -6.93 0.54
C LEU A 247 -4.94 -7.68 1.20
N ARG A 248 -5.52 -8.66 0.51
CA ARG A 248 -6.63 -9.50 1.03
C ARG A 248 -6.15 -10.74 1.78
N SER A 249 -4.90 -11.10 1.65
CA SER A 249 -4.33 -12.31 2.27
C SER A 249 -4.12 -12.16 3.78
N PRO A 250 -4.13 -13.25 4.56
CA PRO A 250 -3.80 -13.19 5.98
C PRO A 250 -2.42 -12.59 6.27
N SER A 251 -1.41 -12.86 5.43
CA SER A 251 -0.06 -12.29 5.58
C SER A 251 -0.03 -10.79 5.33
N GLY A 252 -0.72 -10.32 4.29
CA GLY A 252 -0.85 -8.88 4.02
C GLY A 252 -1.63 -8.15 5.12
N GLN A 253 -2.73 -8.73 5.60
CA GLN A 253 -3.51 -8.19 6.70
C GLN A 253 -2.70 -8.12 8.01
N ALA A 254 -1.88 -9.13 8.32
CA ALA A 254 -0.99 -9.12 9.47
C ALA A 254 0.02 -7.96 9.39
N VAL A 255 0.61 -7.71 8.22
CA VAL A 255 1.47 -6.53 7.99
C VAL A 255 0.69 -5.24 8.25
N ILE A 256 -0.50 -5.08 7.69
CA ILE A 256 -1.33 -3.88 7.85
C ILE A 256 -1.67 -3.63 9.32
N GLN A 257 -2.08 -4.68 10.05
CA GLN A 257 -2.41 -4.61 11.47
C GLN A 257 -1.20 -4.21 12.34
N SER A 258 0.01 -4.64 11.99
CA SER A 258 1.23 -4.28 12.73
C SER A 258 1.54 -2.78 12.74
N PHE A 259 0.95 -2.02 11.80
CA PHE A 259 0.99 -0.56 11.76
C PHE A 259 -0.22 0.12 12.43
N GLY A 260 -1.08 -0.63 13.14
CA GLY A 260 -2.19 -0.08 13.90
C GLY A 260 -3.47 0.17 13.10
N TYR A 261 -3.62 -0.42 11.93
CA TYR A 261 -4.88 -0.40 11.18
C TYR A 261 -5.87 -1.45 11.70
N ALA A 262 -7.16 -1.16 11.54
CA ALA A 262 -8.28 -2.10 11.73
C ALA A 262 -8.86 -2.50 10.36
N PHE A 263 -9.74 -3.51 10.39
CA PHE A 263 -10.51 -3.98 9.24
C PHE A 263 -12.01 -3.83 9.48
#